data_c73e6fe35a070d2fecb55ad02a5d2d9a
#
_entry.id   c73e6fe35a070d2fecb55ad02a5d2d9a
#
_cell.length_a   1.000
_cell.length_b   1.000
_cell.length_c   1.000
_cell.angle_alpha   90.00
_cell.angle_beta   90.00
_cell.angle_gamma   90.00
#
_symmetry.space_group_name_H-M   'P 1'
#
loop_
_entity.id
_entity.type
_entity.pdbx_description
1 polymer ?
#
loop_
_entity_poly.entity_id
_entity_poly.type
_entity_poly.pdbx_seq_one_letter_code
_entity_poly.pdbx_strand_id
1 'polypeptide(L)'
;IIEIAEKESLEKINHDTEQALNKLAPIFDKKTVEEKQILLSKISDHGYKLIGDIAVSEQKKYVILAESAENANNEKLAKEYLDKAKKWDDGGIYKVALHGALGATISKLSGYDSFNGFKISAINEVTQPLLRKIDNPDMQKLVSIILGKSISDQSIAVPLINSAVDNNWLTHDDQLNLLRDYRSFKYGEISLDEWVRKLAYYDTLMWY
;
A
#
# COMPACT_ATOMS: atom_id res chain seq x y z
N ILE A 1 -4.95 -55.16 -14.52
CA ILE A 1 -5.72 -55.53 -15.72
C ILE A 1 -7.12 -55.05 -15.43
N ILE A 2 -7.55 -54.00 -16.12
CA ILE A 2 -8.93 -53.52 -16.05
C ILE A 2 -9.67 -54.31 -17.15
N GLU A 3 -10.49 -55.27 -16.73
CA GLU A 3 -11.39 -55.97 -17.62
C GLU A 3 -12.53 -54.99 -18.04
N ILE A 4 -12.55 -54.62 -19.32
CA ILE A 4 -13.64 -53.80 -19.85
C ILE A 4 -14.82 -54.73 -20.06
N ALA A 5 -15.77 -54.69 -19.15
CA ALA A 5 -16.88 -55.64 -19.08
C ALA A 5 -17.91 -55.52 -20.25
N GLU A 6 -17.88 -54.42 -21.05
CA GLU A 6 -18.84 -54.28 -22.15
C GLU A 6 -18.22 -53.55 -23.36
N LYS A 7 -17.88 -54.32 -24.39
CA LYS A 7 -17.39 -53.83 -25.66
C LYS A 7 -18.41 -52.91 -26.34
N GLU A 8 -19.71 -53.13 -26.14
CA GLU A 8 -20.81 -52.29 -26.61
C GLU A 8 -20.84 -50.89 -25.98
N SER A 9 -20.28 -50.72 -24.79
CA SER A 9 -20.22 -49.39 -24.15
C SER A 9 -19.18 -48.48 -24.79
N LEU A 10 -18.12 -49.06 -25.38
CA LEU A 10 -17.08 -48.29 -26.09
C LEU A 10 -17.55 -47.78 -27.45
N GLU A 11 -18.42 -48.55 -28.11
CA GLU A 11 -19.01 -48.14 -29.44
C GLU A 11 -19.99 -46.96 -29.31
N LYS A 12 -20.50 -46.73 -28.09
CA LYS A 12 -21.39 -45.59 -27.81
C LYS A 12 -20.64 -44.30 -27.42
N ILE A 13 -19.35 -44.37 -27.25
CA ILE A 13 -18.54 -43.17 -26.98
C ILE A 13 -18.43 -42.36 -28.27
N ASN A 14 -18.87 -41.12 -28.23
CA ASN A 14 -18.73 -40.23 -29.35
C ASN A 14 -17.24 -39.92 -29.57
N HIS A 15 -16.66 -40.51 -30.64
CA HIS A 15 -15.27 -40.31 -31.03
C HIS A 15 -15.07 -39.06 -31.91
N ASP A 16 -16.10 -38.24 -32.09
CA ASP A 16 -16.00 -36.99 -32.84
C ASP A 16 -15.28 -35.91 -31.95
N THR A 17 -13.96 -35.98 -32.01
CA THR A 17 -13.10 -35.04 -31.29
C THR A 17 -13.13 -33.64 -31.87
N GLU A 18 -13.49 -33.47 -33.16
CA GLU A 18 -13.58 -32.15 -33.80
C GLU A 18 -14.80 -31.38 -33.30
N GLN A 19 -15.94 -32.03 -33.14
CA GLN A 19 -17.11 -31.37 -32.56
C GLN A 19 -17.06 -31.20 -31.04
N ALA A 20 -16.38 -32.10 -30.32
CA ALA A 20 -16.21 -31.99 -28.88
C ALA A 20 -15.31 -30.81 -28.51
N LEU A 21 -14.22 -30.61 -29.25
CA LEU A 21 -13.28 -29.49 -29.02
C LEU A 21 -13.88 -28.13 -29.43
N ASN A 22 -14.73 -28.09 -30.44
CA ASN A 22 -15.36 -26.84 -30.89
C ASN A 22 -16.55 -26.38 -30.03
N LYS A 23 -17.05 -27.21 -29.11
CA LYS A 23 -18.17 -26.87 -28.22
C LYS A 23 -17.74 -26.35 -26.84
N LEU A 24 -16.47 -26.45 -26.50
CA LEU A 24 -15.93 -25.78 -25.32
C LEU A 24 -15.71 -24.32 -25.68
N ALA A 25 -16.73 -23.50 -25.42
CA ALA A 25 -16.50 -22.04 -25.38
C ALA A 25 -15.29 -21.76 -24.46
N PRO A 26 -14.39 -20.85 -24.80
CA PRO A 26 -13.28 -20.49 -23.94
C PRO A 26 -13.85 -20.08 -22.58
N ILE A 27 -13.66 -20.93 -21.57
CA ILE A 27 -14.12 -20.72 -20.20
C ILE A 27 -13.39 -19.51 -19.58
N PHE A 28 -12.32 -19.07 -20.24
CA PHE A 28 -11.41 -18.07 -19.75
C PHE A 28 -10.96 -17.12 -20.87
N ASP A 29 -11.39 -15.89 -20.79
CA ASP A 29 -10.83 -14.81 -21.61
C ASP A 29 -9.55 -14.26 -20.97
N LYS A 30 -8.42 -14.82 -21.38
CA LYS A 30 -7.09 -14.45 -20.88
C LYS A 30 -6.84 -12.95 -20.99
N LYS A 31 -7.23 -12.32 -22.08
CA LYS A 31 -7.00 -10.89 -22.32
C LYS A 31 -7.77 -10.03 -21.32
N THR A 32 -9.05 -10.29 -21.13
CA THR A 32 -9.88 -9.56 -20.15
C THR A 32 -9.35 -9.71 -18.74
N VAL A 33 -8.82 -10.88 -18.37
CA VAL A 33 -8.24 -11.09 -17.04
C VAL A 33 -6.93 -10.33 -16.88
N GLU A 34 -6.04 -10.37 -17.87
CA GLU A 34 -4.78 -9.63 -17.86
C GLU A 34 -5.03 -8.11 -17.79
N GLU A 35 -5.94 -7.59 -18.61
CA GLU A 35 -6.31 -6.16 -18.57
C GLU A 35 -6.87 -5.74 -17.21
N LYS A 36 -7.72 -6.59 -16.60
CA LYS A 36 -8.23 -6.35 -15.24
C LYS A 36 -7.13 -6.34 -14.18
N GLN A 37 -6.18 -7.28 -14.26
CA GLN A 37 -5.05 -7.34 -13.32
C GLN A 37 -4.16 -6.11 -13.44
N ILE A 38 -3.84 -5.69 -14.67
CA ILE A 38 -3.05 -4.47 -14.92
C ILE A 38 -3.78 -3.24 -14.38
N LEU A 39 -5.09 -3.13 -14.59
CA LEU A 39 -5.88 -2.01 -14.08
C LEU A 39 -5.87 -1.98 -12.55
N LEU A 40 -6.08 -3.11 -11.91
CA LEU A 40 -6.08 -3.22 -10.44
C LEU A 40 -4.70 -2.88 -9.83
N SER A 41 -3.61 -3.34 -10.46
CA SER A 41 -2.26 -2.95 -10.04
C SER A 41 -2.07 -1.45 -10.11
N LYS A 42 -2.42 -0.82 -11.25
CA LYS A 42 -2.32 0.65 -11.39
C LYS A 42 -3.19 1.41 -10.39
N ILE A 43 -4.42 0.97 -10.13
CA ILE A 43 -5.29 1.58 -9.11
C ILE A 43 -4.64 1.46 -7.73
N SER A 44 -4.05 0.31 -7.41
CA SER A 44 -3.36 0.07 -6.15
C SER A 44 -2.16 1.01 -6.02
N ASP A 45 -1.23 0.97 -6.97
CA ASP A 45 0.02 1.73 -6.93
C ASP A 45 -0.23 3.24 -6.87
N HIS A 46 -1.04 3.76 -7.78
CA HIS A 46 -1.38 5.19 -7.78
C HIS A 46 -2.23 5.59 -6.58
N GLY A 47 -3.12 4.72 -6.12
CA GLY A 47 -3.98 4.99 -4.96
C GLY A 47 -3.19 5.13 -3.67
N TYR A 48 -2.30 4.18 -3.37
CA TYR A 48 -1.45 4.26 -2.18
C TYR A 48 -0.48 5.44 -2.24
N LYS A 49 0.12 5.69 -3.41
CA LYS A 49 0.97 6.88 -3.60
C LYS A 49 0.18 8.17 -3.34
N LEU A 50 -1.02 8.30 -3.91
CA LEU A 50 -1.86 9.48 -3.72
C LEU A 50 -2.23 9.70 -2.24
N ILE A 51 -2.57 8.63 -1.51
CA ILE A 51 -2.86 8.71 -0.07
C ILE A 51 -1.63 9.25 0.67
N GLY A 52 -0.47 8.76 0.34
CA GLY A 52 0.76 9.25 0.91
C GLY A 52 1.00 10.73 0.61
N ASP A 53 0.87 11.16 -0.64
CA ASP A 53 1.04 12.57 -1.04
C ASP A 53 0.05 13.49 -0.31
N ILE A 54 -1.20 13.07 -0.14
CA ILE A 54 -2.21 13.77 0.67
C ILE A 54 -1.75 13.85 2.13
N ALA A 55 -1.30 12.75 2.72
CA ALA A 55 -0.87 12.70 4.11
C ALA A 55 0.28 13.68 4.37
N VAL A 56 1.31 13.68 3.52
CA VAL A 56 2.44 14.61 3.62
C VAL A 56 1.97 16.05 3.46
N SER A 57 1.10 16.33 2.50
CA SER A 57 0.57 17.69 2.27
C SER A 57 -0.17 18.22 3.50
N GLU A 58 -1.04 17.41 4.10
CA GLU A 58 -1.78 17.80 5.29
C GLU A 58 -0.89 17.90 6.53
N GLN A 59 0.09 17.02 6.70
CA GLN A 59 1.08 17.15 7.77
C GLN A 59 1.85 18.47 7.68
N LYS A 60 2.39 18.79 6.49
CA LYS A 60 3.11 20.05 6.23
C LYS A 60 2.27 21.26 6.60
N LYS A 61 1.02 21.27 6.16
CA LYS A 61 0.06 22.34 6.47
C LYS A 61 -0.08 22.53 7.99
N TYR A 62 -0.31 21.47 8.74
CA TYR A 62 -0.49 21.60 10.18
C TYR A 62 0.80 21.92 10.93
N VAL A 63 1.95 21.45 10.46
CA VAL A 63 3.27 21.84 11.02
C VAL A 63 3.50 23.34 10.83
N ILE A 64 3.24 23.90 9.64
CA ILE A 64 3.37 25.35 9.38
C ILE A 64 2.42 26.16 10.26
N LEU A 65 1.18 25.69 10.44
CA LEU A 65 0.23 26.34 11.34
C LEU A 65 0.67 26.28 12.80
N ALA A 66 1.28 25.17 13.23
CA ALA A 66 1.84 25.06 14.56
C ALA A 66 3.01 26.03 14.77
N GLU A 67 3.94 26.14 13.84
CA GLU A 67 5.04 27.13 13.88
C GLU A 67 4.51 28.58 13.94
N SER A 68 3.47 28.87 13.19
CA SER A 68 2.85 30.20 13.21
C SER A 68 2.23 30.52 14.58
N ALA A 69 1.60 29.52 15.21
CA ALA A 69 1.05 29.64 16.56
C ALA A 69 2.13 29.77 17.63
N GLU A 70 3.24 29.03 17.53
CA GLU A 70 4.42 29.15 18.39
C GLU A 70 5.02 30.57 18.32
N ASN A 71 5.21 31.09 17.10
CA ASN A 71 5.72 32.46 16.88
C ASN A 71 4.79 33.53 17.46
N ALA A 72 3.49 33.23 17.59
CA ALA A 72 2.51 34.09 18.24
C ALA A 72 2.40 33.83 19.76
N ASN A 73 3.29 33.06 20.35
CA ASN A 73 3.28 32.63 21.75
C ASN A 73 1.98 31.91 22.17
N ASN A 74 1.32 31.21 21.23
CA ASN A 74 0.09 30.45 21.49
C ASN A 74 0.40 28.94 21.51
N GLU A 75 1.03 28.48 22.58
CA GLU A 75 1.44 27.07 22.75
C GLU A 75 0.26 26.10 22.68
N LYS A 76 -0.93 26.51 23.17
CA LYS A 76 -2.11 25.65 23.12
C LYS A 76 -2.53 25.37 21.68
N LEU A 77 -2.59 26.42 20.86
CA LEU A 77 -2.97 26.30 19.45
C LEU A 77 -1.90 25.53 18.65
N ALA A 78 -0.62 25.78 18.95
CA ALA A 78 0.47 25.02 18.34
C ALA A 78 0.33 23.51 18.61
N LYS A 79 0.07 23.13 19.85
CA LYS A 79 -0.18 21.72 20.22
C LYS A 79 -1.40 21.14 19.50
N GLU A 80 -2.49 21.87 19.37
CA GLU A 80 -3.68 21.43 18.64
C GLU A 80 -3.34 21.13 17.16
N TYR A 81 -2.53 21.95 16.52
CA TYR A 81 -2.09 21.72 15.14
C TYR A 81 -1.15 20.53 15.03
N LEU A 82 -0.20 20.35 15.95
CA LEU A 82 0.67 19.17 15.97
C LEU A 82 -0.14 17.87 16.19
N ASP A 83 -1.15 17.89 17.03
CA ASP A 83 -2.04 16.73 17.22
C ASP A 83 -2.89 16.43 15.96
N LYS A 84 -3.22 17.44 15.16
CA LYS A 84 -3.82 17.25 13.83
C LYS A 84 -2.83 16.66 12.84
N ALA A 85 -1.57 17.13 12.82
CA ALA A 85 -0.54 16.59 11.96
C ALA A 85 -0.31 15.08 12.22
N LYS A 86 -0.25 14.66 13.50
CA LYS A 86 -0.10 13.25 13.88
C LYS A 86 -1.20 12.32 13.35
N LYS A 87 -2.39 12.84 13.10
CA LYS A 87 -3.48 12.01 12.52
C LYS A 87 -3.23 11.61 11.08
N TRP A 88 -2.29 12.27 10.42
CA TRP A 88 -1.84 11.99 9.06
C TRP A 88 -0.50 11.24 9.00
N ASP A 89 0.11 10.96 10.15
CA ASP A 89 1.34 10.20 10.27
C ASP A 89 1.10 8.70 9.98
N ASP A 90 2.17 7.93 9.88
CA ASP A 90 2.07 6.48 9.75
C ASP A 90 1.31 5.88 10.93
N GLY A 91 0.32 5.05 10.61
CA GLY A 91 -0.64 4.57 11.60
C GLY A 91 -1.63 5.61 12.10
N GLY A 92 -1.57 6.85 11.63
CA GLY A 92 -2.52 7.91 11.95
C GLY A 92 -3.91 7.64 11.39
N ILE A 93 -4.95 8.03 12.16
CA ILE A 93 -6.32 7.61 11.88
C ILE A 93 -6.83 7.97 10.47
N TYR A 94 -6.42 9.13 9.93
CA TYR A 94 -6.86 9.53 8.59
C TYR A 94 -6.17 8.72 7.50
N LYS A 95 -4.89 8.45 7.66
CA LYS A 95 -4.12 7.61 6.73
C LYS A 95 -4.64 6.17 6.76
N VAL A 96 -4.86 5.61 7.96
CA VAL A 96 -5.47 4.28 8.15
C VAL A 96 -6.84 4.18 7.46
N ALA A 97 -7.70 5.19 7.63
CA ALA A 97 -9.02 5.20 7.01
C ALA A 97 -8.95 5.22 5.48
N LEU A 98 -8.05 6.02 4.90
CA LEU A 98 -7.86 6.09 3.45
C LEU A 98 -7.28 4.80 2.88
N HIS A 99 -6.26 4.21 3.54
CA HIS A 99 -5.72 2.90 3.17
C HIS A 99 -6.79 1.81 3.22
N GLY A 100 -7.59 1.78 4.29
CA GLY A 100 -8.71 0.85 4.41
C GLY A 100 -9.74 1.02 3.30
N ALA A 101 -10.14 2.26 2.98
CA ALA A 101 -11.10 2.54 1.91
C ALA A 101 -10.57 2.12 0.53
N LEU A 102 -9.30 2.39 0.24
CA LEU A 102 -8.65 1.93 -1.00
C LEU A 102 -8.61 0.40 -1.06
N GLY A 103 -8.19 -0.28 0.02
CA GLY A 103 -8.17 -1.73 0.10
C GLY A 103 -9.55 -2.36 -0.08
N ALA A 104 -10.60 -1.76 0.49
CA ALA A 104 -11.98 -2.17 0.28
C ALA A 104 -12.38 -2.06 -1.20
N THR A 105 -12.01 -0.96 -1.85
CA THR A 105 -12.31 -0.70 -3.26
C THR A 105 -11.62 -1.72 -4.17
N ILE A 106 -10.32 -1.92 -3.99
CA ILE A 106 -9.53 -2.88 -4.78
C ILE A 106 -10.08 -4.30 -4.58
N SER A 107 -10.38 -4.69 -3.35
CA SER A 107 -10.94 -6.00 -3.02
C SER A 107 -12.27 -6.22 -3.73
N LYS A 108 -13.17 -5.23 -3.69
CA LYS A 108 -14.46 -5.27 -4.39
C LYS A 108 -14.32 -5.41 -5.90
N LEU A 109 -13.45 -4.62 -6.52
CA LEU A 109 -13.16 -4.68 -7.96
C LEU A 109 -12.54 -6.03 -8.37
N SER A 110 -11.80 -6.64 -7.48
CA SER A 110 -11.20 -7.98 -7.67
C SER A 110 -12.17 -9.13 -7.48
N GLY A 111 -13.40 -8.85 -7.01
CA GLY A 111 -14.42 -9.87 -6.75
C GLY A 111 -14.32 -10.50 -5.36
N TYR A 112 -13.59 -9.87 -4.46
CA TYR A 112 -13.45 -10.29 -3.06
C TYR A 112 -14.31 -9.44 -2.11
N ASP A 113 -14.37 -9.87 -0.86
CA ASP A 113 -15.07 -9.14 0.20
C ASP A 113 -14.38 -7.81 0.52
N SER A 114 -15.15 -6.72 0.45
CA SER A 114 -14.63 -5.35 0.68
C SER A 114 -14.13 -5.14 2.09
N PHE A 115 -14.79 -5.77 3.08
CA PHE A 115 -14.43 -5.60 4.50
C PHE A 115 -13.09 -6.27 4.81
N ASN A 116 -12.79 -7.40 4.17
CA ASN A 116 -11.47 -8.02 4.28
C ASN A 116 -10.39 -7.13 3.66
N GLY A 117 -10.64 -6.54 2.49
CA GLY A 117 -9.71 -5.58 1.89
C GLY A 117 -9.47 -4.35 2.76
N PHE A 118 -10.53 -3.83 3.37
CA PHE A 118 -10.42 -2.75 4.36
C PHE A 118 -9.51 -3.15 5.54
N LYS A 119 -9.79 -4.28 6.17
CA LYS A 119 -9.02 -4.76 7.34
C LYS A 119 -7.54 -4.95 7.01
N ILE A 120 -7.23 -5.62 5.90
CA ILE A 120 -5.86 -5.90 5.49
C ILE A 120 -5.09 -4.58 5.34
N SER A 121 -5.62 -3.62 4.58
CA SER A 121 -4.95 -2.37 4.29
C SER A 121 -4.88 -1.45 5.52
N ALA A 122 -5.91 -1.40 6.35
CA ALA A 122 -5.92 -0.62 7.58
C ALA A 122 -4.91 -1.17 8.61
N ILE A 123 -4.83 -2.48 8.79
CA ILE A 123 -3.88 -3.09 9.73
C ILE A 123 -2.45 -2.95 9.21
N ASN A 124 -2.22 -3.10 7.89
CA ASN A 124 -0.91 -2.85 7.33
C ASN A 124 -0.45 -1.41 7.64
N GLU A 125 -1.31 -0.41 7.48
CA GLU A 125 -0.99 0.98 7.81
C GLU A 125 -0.74 1.19 9.31
N VAL A 126 -1.58 0.63 10.18
CA VAL A 126 -1.40 0.72 11.65
C VAL A 126 -0.06 0.12 12.09
N THR A 127 0.43 -0.90 11.40
CA THR A 127 1.68 -1.58 11.75
C THR A 127 2.92 -0.93 11.15
N GLN A 128 2.80 0.04 10.24
CA GLN A 128 3.93 0.71 9.59
C GLN A 128 4.97 1.25 10.58
N PRO A 129 4.61 1.94 11.70
CA PRO A 129 5.60 2.41 12.66
C PRO A 129 6.45 1.30 13.31
N LEU A 130 5.92 0.07 13.33
CA LEU A 130 6.64 -1.11 13.84
C LEU A 130 7.47 -1.76 12.73
N LEU A 131 6.91 -1.87 11.52
CA LEU A 131 7.60 -2.46 10.36
C LEU A 131 8.87 -1.69 10.00
N ARG A 132 8.84 -0.37 10.08
CA ARG A 132 9.99 0.50 9.81
C ARG A 132 11.17 0.32 10.77
N LYS A 133 10.97 -0.36 11.91
CA LYS A 133 12.07 -0.75 12.81
C LYS A 133 12.83 -1.99 12.32
N ILE A 134 12.35 -2.61 11.26
CA ILE A 134 13.02 -3.75 10.61
C ILE A 134 13.88 -3.18 9.48
N ASP A 135 15.19 -3.26 9.59
CA ASP A 135 16.13 -2.68 8.62
C ASP A 135 16.07 -3.34 7.22
N ASN A 136 15.54 -4.56 7.13
CA ASN A 136 15.48 -5.30 5.88
C ASN A 136 14.09 -5.20 5.22
N PRO A 137 13.97 -4.61 4.00
CA PRO A 137 12.70 -4.43 3.29
C PRO A 137 11.96 -5.73 2.98
N ASP A 138 12.68 -6.78 2.61
CA ASP A 138 12.07 -8.07 2.31
C ASP A 138 11.46 -8.70 3.56
N MET A 139 12.09 -8.50 4.72
CA MET A 139 11.53 -8.90 6.01
C MET A 139 10.31 -8.06 6.39
N GLN A 140 10.31 -6.75 6.10
CA GLN A 140 9.11 -5.91 6.30
C GLN A 140 7.94 -6.46 5.46
N LYS A 141 8.16 -6.73 4.17
CA LYS A 141 7.16 -7.32 3.28
C LYS A 141 6.67 -8.68 3.79
N LEU A 142 7.60 -9.55 4.20
CA LEU A 142 7.25 -10.87 4.71
C LEU A 142 6.36 -10.79 5.96
N VAL A 143 6.73 -9.95 6.92
CA VAL A 143 5.93 -9.74 8.15
C VAL A 143 4.55 -9.17 7.80
N SER A 144 4.48 -8.19 6.90
CA SER A 144 3.22 -7.61 6.43
C SER A 144 2.33 -8.65 5.75
N ILE A 145 2.90 -9.52 4.92
CA ILE A 145 2.16 -10.63 4.26
C ILE A 145 1.62 -11.61 5.29
N ILE A 146 2.41 -11.99 6.28
CA ILE A 146 1.99 -12.89 7.36
C ILE A 146 0.82 -12.26 8.14
N LEU A 147 0.92 -10.96 8.50
CA LEU A 147 -0.16 -10.25 9.16
C LEU A 147 -1.43 -10.20 8.30
N GLY A 148 -1.32 -9.84 7.02
CA GLY A 148 -2.44 -9.80 6.10
C GLY A 148 -3.12 -11.16 5.92
N LYS A 149 -2.35 -12.24 5.82
CA LYS A 149 -2.84 -13.61 5.74
C LYS A 149 -3.52 -14.08 7.02
N SER A 150 -3.06 -13.61 8.17
CA SER A 150 -3.70 -13.89 9.47
C SER A 150 -5.10 -13.26 9.59
N ILE A 151 -5.35 -12.19 8.81
CA ILE A 151 -6.65 -11.50 8.79
C ILE A 151 -7.61 -12.13 7.79
N SER A 152 -7.09 -12.58 6.65
CA SER A 152 -7.87 -13.17 5.56
C SER A 152 -7.01 -14.09 4.70
N ASP A 153 -7.53 -15.30 4.47
CA ASP A 153 -6.92 -16.27 3.54
C ASP A 153 -7.12 -15.89 2.06
N GLN A 154 -7.79 -14.78 1.77
CA GLN A 154 -8.02 -14.34 0.40
C GLN A 154 -6.71 -14.01 -0.31
N SER A 155 -6.60 -14.39 -1.58
CA SER A 155 -5.43 -14.16 -2.41
C SER A 155 -5.11 -12.68 -2.64
N ILE A 156 -6.09 -11.80 -2.41
CA ILE A 156 -5.93 -10.34 -2.52
C ILE A 156 -4.99 -9.74 -1.46
N ALA A 157 -4.73 -10.44 -0.35
CA ALA A 157 -3.89 -9.91 0.73
C ALA A 157 -2.47 -9.57 0.25
N VAL A 158 -1.84 -10.44 -0.54
CA VAL A 158 -0.47 -10.24 -1.01
C VAL A 158 -0.31 -9.03 -1.94
N PRO A 159 -1.12 -8.86 -3.01
CA PRO A 159 -1.05 -7.67 -3.86
C PRO A 159 -1.29 -6.36 -3.12
N LEU A 160 -2.29 -6.32 -2.23
CA LEU A 160 -2.59 -5.11 -1.44
C LEU A 160 -1.41 -4.70 -0.54
N ILE A 161 -0.79 -5.68 0.12
CA ILE A 161 0.31 -5.42 1.03
C ILE A 161 1.56 -5.01 0.25
N ASN A 162 1.92 -5.71 -0.82
CA ASN A 162 3.09 -5.36 -1.62
C ASN A 162 2.99 -3.94 -2.15
N SER A 163 1.86 -3.58 -2.76
CA SER A 163 1.66 -2.23 -3.28
C SER A 163 1.68 -1.17 -2.16
N ALA A 164 1.09 -1.45 -1.00
CA ALA A 164 1.10 -0.52 0.12
C ALA A 164 2.52 -0.34 0.69
N VAL A 165 3.30 -1.40 0.85
CA VAL A 165 4.67 -1.34 1.35
C VAL A 165 5.58 -0.63 0.36
N ASP A 166 5.51 -0.98 -0.93
CA ASP A 166 6.35 -0.37 -1.98
C ASP A 166 6.10 1.14 -2.12
N ASN A 167 4.86 1.59 -1.95
CA ASN A 167 4.52 3.01 -2.06
C ASN A 167 4.67 3.81 -0.76
N ASN A 168 4.75 3.15 0.40
CA ASN A 168 4.97 3.84 1.68
C ASN A 168 6.47 4.04 1.99
N TRP A 169 7.37 3.37 1.28
CA TRP A 169 8.72 3.20 1.78
C TRP A 169 9.67 4.37 1.54
N LEU A 170 9.46 5.19 0.55
CA LEU A 170 10.50 6.12 0.12
C LEU A 170 10.15 7.61 0.18
N THR A 171 8.91 8.02 0.35
CA THR A 171 8.59 9.42 0.04
C THR A 171 8.17 10.26 1.23
N HIS A 172 7.59 9.69 2.28
CA HIS A 172 6.91 10.50 3.28
C HIS A 172 7.77 10.82 4.49
N ASP A 173 8.47 9.83 5.04
CA ASP A 173 9.40 10.07 6.15
C ASP A 173 10.60 10.91 5.71
N ASP A 174 11.12 10.66 4.52
CA ASP A 174 12.24 11.44 4.00
C ASP A 174 11.85 12.91 3.79
N GLN A 175 10.64 13.18 3.30
CA GLN A 175 10.15 14.55 3.18
C GLN A 175 9.91 15.21 4.55
N LEU A 176 9.39 14.48 5.53
CA LEU A 176 9.20 14.98 6.89
C LEU A 176 10.54 15.20 7.60
N ASN A 177 11.48 14.26 7.43
CA ASN A 177 12.82 14.38 7.95
C ASN A 177 13.57 15.55 7.30
N LEU A 178 13.44 15.73 5.99
CA LEU A 178 13.99 16.89 5.28
C LEU A 178 13.44 18.21 5.84
N LEU A 179 12.13 18.28 6.10
CA LEU A 179 11.52 19.47 6.73
C LEU A 179 12.03 19.68 8.16
N ARG A 180 12.15 18.62 8.94
CA ARG A 180 12.68 18.68 10.31
C ARG A 180 14.13 19.16 10.30
N ASP A 181 14.95 18.59 9.44
CA ASP A 181 16.35 18.96 9.29
C ASP A 181 16.51 20.39 8.76
N TYR A 182 15.67 20.83 7.82
CA TYR A 182 15.62 22.24 7.40
C TYR A 182 15.25 23.17 8.55
N ARG A 183 14.29 22.78 9.39
CA ARG A 183 13.91 23.54 10.59
C ARG A 183 15.09 23.66 11.55
N SER A 184 15.75 22.55 11.86
CA SER A 184 16.93 22.55 12.73
C SER A 184 18.06 23.42 12.18
N PHE A 185 18.25 23.43 10.85
CA PHE A 185 19.19 24.36 10.22
C PHE A 185 18.74 25.82 10.33
N LYS A 186 17.48 26.11 10.02
CA LYS A 186 16.91 27.47 10.08
C LYS A 186 17.00 28.09 11.47
N TYR A 187 16.86 27.30 12.52
CA TYR A 187 16.95 27.75 13.91
C TYR A 187 18.36 27.62 14.52
N GLY A 188 19.36 27.24 13.72
CA GLY A 188 20.76 27.18 14.16
C GLY A 188 21.08 25.98 15.04
N GLU A 189 20.21 24.96 15.07
CA GLU A 189 20.42 23.72 15.84
C GLU A 189 21.44 22.80 15.16
N ILE A 190 21.57 22.87 13.83
CA ILE A 190 22.59 22.20 13.04
C ILE A 190 23.35 23.20 12.16
N SER A 191 24.61 22.87 11.85
CA SER A 191 25.48 23.69 11.01
C SER A 191 25.11 23.60 9.52
N LEU A 192 25.59 24.58 8.72
CA LEU A 192 25.45 24.53 7.26
C LEU A 192 26.07 23.24 6.67
N ASP A 193 27.24 22.84 7.16
CA ASP A 193 27.94 21.63 6.67
C ASP A 193 27.13 20.36 6.99
N GLU A 194 26.48 20.32 8.12
CA GLU A 194 25.59 19.21 8.49
C GLU A 194 24.33 19.20 7.65
N TRP A 195 23.72 20.36 7.42
CA TRP A 195 22.57 20.50 6.54
C TRP A 195 22.90 20.06 5.11
N VAL A 196 24.04 20.48 4.56
CA VAL A 196 24.48 20.08 3.21
C VAL A 196 24.69 18.56 3.12
N ARG A 197 25.27 17.92 4.14
CA ARG A 197 25.39 16.46 4.19
C ARG A 197 24.05 15.75 4.22
N LYS A 198 23.09 16.27 4.98
CA LYS A 198 21.71 15.74 5.01
C LYS A 198 21.00 15.90 3.67
N LEU A 199 21.15 17.05 3.02
CA LEU A 199 20.63 17.26 1.65
C LEU A 199 21.21 16.26 0.65
N ALA A 200 22.51 15.99 0.69
CA ALA A 200 23.14 15.01 -0.18
C ALA A 200 22.59 13.58 0.05
N TYR A 201 22.29 13.23 1.29
CA TYR A 201 21.63 11.96 1.61
C TYR A 201 20.22 11.89 0.99
N TYR A 202 19.39 12.92 1.13
CA TYR A 202 18.04 12.93 0.53
C TYR A 202 18.08 12.95 -0.99
N ASP A 203 19.09 13.60 -1.61
CA ASP A 203 19.29 13.58 -3.07
C ASP A 203 19.57 12.15 -3.57
N THR A 204 20.38 11.36 -2.85
CA THR A 204 20.64 9.96 -3.23
C THR A 204 19.39 9.09 -3.19
N LEU A 205 18.42 9.37 -2.31
CA LEU A 205 17.16 8.61 -2.21
C LEU A 205 16.16 8.94 -3.34
N MET A 206 16.31 10.09 -4.01
CA MET A 206 15.42 10.48 -5.12
C MET A 206 15.76 9.80 -6.46
N TRP A 207 16.91 9.12 -6.57
CA TRP A 207 17.41 8.53 -7.82
C TRP A 207 17.33 7.00 -7.86
N TYR A 208 16.81 6.35 -6.84
CA TYR A 208 16.55 4.90 -6.77
C TYR A 208 15.06 4.61 -6.70
#